data_0b71274d2c69ad724f0ac6a767cdb604
#
_entry.id   0b71274d2c69ad724f0ac6a767cdb604
#
_cell.length_a   1.000
_cell.length_b   1.000
_cell.length_c   1.000
_cell.angle_alpha   90.00
_cell.angle_beta   90.00
_cell.angle_gamma   90.00
#
_symmetry.space_group_name_H-M   'P 1'
#
loop_
_entity.id
_entity.type
_entity.pdbx_description
1 polymer ?
#
loop_
_entity_poly.entity_id
_entity_poly.type
_entity_poly.pdbx_seq_one_letter_code
_entity_poly.pdbx_strand_id
1 'polypeptide(L)'
;MANCFGEEVDIFKLDTMSRYVGKEKKREDLAREASRLSNEDGKNDKATKYVRDLKAWYGKGVTTLCLIYNQTGDTLRYVDTVDWFGYIGQTPYPTEIGNGQWASFLHVKRSGVSSGSMAGIVYRGKDKDGRERDFMLGWSSPWGAFYRNKAYCEVGNVGSFSSRWDDLYRLVSNADYTWNAKDNGRSSVHASIGVPSSSLFIAYVETPFGP
;
A
#
# COMPACT_ATOMS: atom_id res chain seq x y z
N MET A 1 -9.73 -4.20 15.33
CA MET A 1 -10.41 -4.74 14.14
C MET A 1 -9.41 -4.74 13.00
N ALA A 2 -9.28 -5.85 12.31
CA ALA A 2 -8.40 -5.93 11.16
C ALA A 2 -8.93 -5.01 10.04
N ASN A 3 -8.07 -4.12 9.56
CA ASN A 3 -8.37 -3.21 8.45
C ASN A 3 -7.78 -3.75 7.11
N CYS A 4 -7.75 -5.09 7.01
CA CYS A 4 -7.48 -5.83 5.79
C CYS A 4 -8.76 -6.49 5.25
N PHE A 5 -8.94 -6.49 3.95
CA PHE A 5 -10.16 -6.88 3.26
C PHE A 5 -9.87 -7.92 2.19
N GLY A 6 -10.73 -8.93 2.14
CA GLY A 6 -10.64 -10.08 1.25
C GLY A 6 -10.01 -11.29 1.93
N GLU A 7 -10.34 -12.44 1.37
CA GLU A 7 -9.70 -13.71 1.72
C GLU A 7 -8.26 -13.72 1.21
N GLU A 8 -7.36 -14.30 1.97
CA GLU A 8 -5.97 -14.49 1.55
C GLU A 8 -5.90 -15.52 0.41
N VAL A 9 -5.10 -15.21 -0.60
CA VAL A 9 -4.82 -16.12 -1.71
C VAL A 9 -3.58 -16.94 -1.33
N ASP A 10 -3.82 -18.06 -0.69
CA ASP A 10 -2.84 -19.03 -0.23
C ASP A 10 -2.90 -20.35 -1.03
N ILE A 11 -2.13 -21.33 -0.61
CA ILE A 11 -2.11 -22.67 -1.25
C ILE A 11 -3.48 -23.33 -1.15
N PHE A 12 -4.19 -23.18 -0.03
CA PHE A 12 -5.52 -23.79 0.17
C PHE A 12 -6.55 -23.18 -0.78
N LYS A 13 -6.50 -21.84 -0.98
CA LYS A 13 -7.34 -21.16 -1.98
C LYS A 13 -7.05 -21.69 -3.38
N LEU A 14 -5.78 -21.90 -3.76
CA LEU A 14 -5.43 -22.47 -5.06
C LEU A 14 -5.91 -23.93 -5.21
N ASP A 15 -5.95 -24.72 -4.14
CA ASP A 15 -6.46 -26.08 -4.15
C ASP A 15 -7.94 -26.18 -4.54
N THR A 16 -8.71 -25.14 -4.27
CA THR A 16 -10.13 -25.06 -4.68
C THR A 16 -10.32 -24.74 -6.16
N MET A 17 -9.27 -24.29 -6.86
CA MET A 17 -9.35 -23.86 -8.25
C MET A 17 -9.00 -25.00 -9.21
N SER A 18 -9.91 -25.37 -10.12
CA SER A 18 -9.75 -26.47 -11.08
C SER A 18 -8.45 -26.41 -11.88
N ARG A 19 -7.98 -25.19 -12.23
CA ARG A 19 -6.72 -24.97 -12.98
C ARG A 19 -5.45 -25.37 -12.24
N TYR A 20 -5.51 -25.57 -10.91
CA TYR A 20 -4.37 -25.94 -10.06
C TYR A 20 -4.48 -27.39 -9.50
N VAL A 21 -5.56 -28.10 -9.79
CA VAL A 21 -5.73 -29.49 -9.37
C VAL A 21 -4.60 -30.36 -9.93
N GLY A 22 -3.91 -31.10 -9.07
CA GLY A 22 -2.81 -31.97 -9.44
C GLY A 22 -1.52 -31.30 -9.90
N LYS A 23 -1.41 -29.96 -9.76
CA LYS A 23 -0.19 -29.22 -10.11
C LYS A 23 0.58 -28.81 -8.85
N GLU A 24 1.91 -28.75 -8.97
CA GLU A 24 2.74 -28.06 -8.01
C GLU A 24 2.38 -26.57 -8.01
N LYS A 25 2.19 -25.99 -6.83
CA LYS A 25 1.84 -24.57 -6.65
C LYS A 25 3.04 -23.80 -6.17
N LYS A 26 3.37 -22.74 -6.89
CA LYS A 26 4.50 -21.86 -6.59
C LYS A 26 4.00 -20.50 -6.11
N ARG A 27 4.87 -19.75 -5.44
CA ARG A 27 4.56 -18.38 -5.00
C ARG A 27 4.14 -17.47 -6.16
N GLU A 28 4.70 -17.69 -7.36
CA GLU A 28 4.28 -16.98 -8.58
C GLU A 28 2.81 -17.25 -8.93
N ASP A 29 2.31 -18.46 -8.68
CA ASP A 29 0.91 -18.77 -8.90
C ASP A 29 0.01 -18.04 -7.89
N LEU A 30 0.43 -17.96 -6.63
CA LEU A 30 -0.24 -17.19 -5.58
C LEU A 30 -0.33 -15.70 -5.95
N ALA A 31 0.78 -15.12 -6.38
CA ALA A 31 0.83 -13.72 -6.80
C ALA A 31 -0.05 -13.47 -8.05
N ARG A 32 0.01 -14.36 -9.04
CA ARG A 32 -0.82 -14.28 -10.26
C ARG A 32 -2.31 -14.34 -9.93
N GLU A 33 -2.71 -15.24 -9.05
CA GLU A 33 -4.11 -15.31 -8.66
C GLU A 33 -4.54 -14.12 -7.80
N ALA A 34 -3.69 -13.63 -6.90
CA ALA A 34 -3.96 -12.40 -6.18
C ALA A 34 -4.24 -11.23 -7.15
N SER A 35 -3.43 -11.10 -8.21
CA SER A 35 -3.65 -10.07 -9.22
C SER A 35 -5.01 -10.21 -9.94
N ARG A 36 -5.39 -11.44 -10.31
CA ARG A 36 -6.67 -11.73 -10.98
C ARG A 36 -7.87 -11.48 -10.08
N LEU A 37 -7.70 -11.75 -8.78
CA LEU A 37 -8.76 -11.70 -7.79
C LEU A 37 -8.82 -10.36 -7.04
N SER A 38 -8.23 -9.29 -7.57
CA SER A 38 -8.08 -8.00 -6.88
C SER A 38 -9.40 -7.36 -6.42
N ASN A 39 -10.52 -7.70 -7.05
CA ASN A 39 -11.87 -7.27 -6.61
C ASN A 39 -12.84 -8.43 -6.37
N GLU A 40 -12.32 -9.65 -6.14
CA GLU A 40 -13.16 -10.79 -5.76
C GLU A 40 -14.04 -10.42 -4.55
N ASP A 41 -15.33 -10.79 -4.62
CA ASP A 41 -16.33 -10.47 -3.59
C ASP A 41 -16.43 -9.00 -3.20
N GLY A 42 -16.04 -8.08 -4.09
CA GLY A 42 -16.08 -6.64 -3.86
C GLY A 42 -15.11 -6.17 -2.77
N LYS A 43 -14.00 -6.87 -2.53
CA LYS A 43 -13.06 -6.55 -1.45
C LYS A 43 -12.41 -5.18 -1.60
N ASN A 44 -12.17 -4.70 -2.83
CA ASN A 44 -11.70 -3.34 -3.06
C ASN A 44 -12.77 -2.32 -2.66
N ASP A 45 -14.02 -2.56 -3.03
CA ASP A 45 -15.13 -1.66 -2.69
C ASP A 45 -15.36 -1.61 -1.18
N LYS A 46 -15.24 -2.76 -0.49
CA LYS A 46 -15.30 -2.83 0.97
C LYS A 46 -14.17 -2.04 1.65
N ALA A 47 -12.92 -2.19 1.17
CA ALA A 47 -11.77 -1.45 1.67
C ALA A 47 -11.92 0.05 1.43
N THR A 48 -12.38 0.44 0.24
CA THR A 48 -12.63 1.83 -0.13
C THR A 48 -13.75 2.43 0.71
N LYS A 49 -14.84 1.70 0.89
CA LYS A 49 -15.95 2.14 1.76
C LYS A 49 -15.48 2.36 3.19
N TYR A 50 -14.72 1.42 3.74
CA TYR A 50 -14.21 1.51 5.10
C TYR A 50 -13.39 2.80 5.33
N VAL A 51 -12.43 3.12 4.46
CA VAL A 51 -11.62 4.33 4.64
C VAL A 51 -12.43 5.62 4.40
N ARG A 52 -13.46 5.57 3.55
CA ARG A 52 -14.41 6.69 3.37
C ARG A 52 -15.27 6.90 4.62
N ASP A 53 -15.71 5.83 5.28
CA ASP A 53 -16.46 5.90 6.55
C ASP A 53 -15.57 6.49 7.66
N LEU A 54 -14.29 6.10 7.75
CA LEU A 54 -13.32 6.73 8.65
C LEU A 54 -13.15 8.23 8.37
N LYS A 55 -13.09 8.61 7.08
CA LYS A 55 -13.05 10.04 6.70
C LYS A 55 -14.32 10.78 7.06
N ALA A 56 -15.47 10.18 6.88
CA ALA A 56 -16.76 10.78 7.26
C ALA A 56 -16.83 11.02 8.78
N TRP A 57 -16.35 10.06 9.57
CA TRP A 57 -16.22 10.18 11.02
C TRP A 57 -15.22 11.28 11.45
N TYR A 58 -14.03 11.34 10.81
CA TYR A 58 -13.04 12.38 11.08
C TYR A 58 -13.57 13.79 10.79
N GLY A 59 -14.43 13.95 9.80
CA GLY A 59 -15.04 15.21 9.44
C GLY A 59 -14.16 16.11 8.56
N LYS A 60 -14.07 17.40 8.90
CA LYS A 60 -13.38 18.42 8.08
C LYS A 60 -11.86 18.34 8.24
N GLY A 61 -11.13 18.56 7.16
CA GLY A 61 -9.66 18.63 7.13
C GLY A 61 -9.05 17.77 6.03
N VAL A 62 -7.79 18.06 5.72
CA VAL A 62 -7.00 17.28 4.74
C VAL A 62 -6.73 15.89 5.28
N THR A 63 -6.93 14.89 4.46
CA THR A 63 -6.69 13.49 4.80
C THR A 63 -6.18 12.74 3.59
N THR A 64 -5.44 11.67 3.83
CA THR A 64 -5.10 10.68 2.81
C THR A 64 -5.79 9.37 3.16
N LEU A 65 -6.65 8.91 2.25
CA LEU A 65 -7.35 7.64 2.32
C LEU A 65 -6.44 6.59 1.68
N CYS A 66 -5.77 5.77 2.48
CA CYS A 66 -4.75 4.84 1.99
C CYS A 66 -5.32 3.46 1.75
N LEU A 67 -5.05 2.92 0.57
CA LEU A 67 -5.33 1.55 0.16
C LEU A 67 -4.02 0.91 -0.34
N ILE A 68 -3.68 -0.27 0.16
CA ILE A 68 -2.51 -1.04 -0.27
C ILE A 68 -2.99 -2.44 -0.65
N TYR A 69 -2.71 -2.86 -1.88
CA TYR A 69 -2.97 -4.21 -2.35
C TYR A 69 -1.70 -5.04 -2.41
N ASN A 70 -1.74 -6.19 -1.76
CA ASN A 70 -0.64 -7.15 -1.79
C ASN A 70 -0.90 -8.24 -2.85
N GLN A 71 -0.04 -8.29 -3.87
CA GLN A 71 -0.02 -9.35 -4.88
C GLN A 71 1.40 -9.89 -5.09
N THR A 72 2.12 -10.10 -3.98
CA THR A 72 3.52 -10.58 -4.01
C THR A 72 3.64 -12.11 -3.99
N GLY A 73 2.54 -12.80 -3.67
CA GLY A 73 2.55 -14.25 -3.40
C GLY A 73 3.03 -14.60 -1.99
N ASP A 74 3.20 -13.60 -1.10
CA ASP A 74 3.60 -13.77 0.30
C ASP A 74 2.97 -12.66 1.15
N THR A 75 2.99 -12.79 2.47
CA THR A 75 2.49 -11.77 3.40
C THR A 75 3.45 -10.59 3.47
N LEU A 76 2.92 -9.38 3.38
CA LEU A 76 3.65 -8.14 3.71
C LEU A 76 3.56 -7.88 5.21
N ARG A 77 4.71 -7.57 5.85
CA ARG A 77 4.81 -7.26 7.28
C ARG A 77 5.25 -5.82 7.50
N TYR A 78 4.56 -5.13 8.40
CA TYR A 78 4.95 -3.78 8.80
C TYR A 78 6.36 -3.75 9.36
N VAL A 79 7.14 -2.74 8.96
CA VAL A 79 8.53 -2.53 9.41
C VAL A 79 8.67 -1.21 10.15
N ASP A 80 8.31 -0.10 9.50
CA ASP A 80 8.60 1.24 10.00
C ASP A 80 7.67 2.29 9.36
N THR A 81 7.58 3.46 9.97
CA THR A 81 6.81 4.59 9.44
C THR A 81 7.36 5.92 9.92
N VAL A 82 7.08 6.97 9.16
CA VAL A 82 7.32 8.36 9.55
C VAL A 82 6.12 9.22 9.20
N ASP A 83 5.71 10.07 10.13
CA ASP A 83 4.71 11.11 9.92
C ASP A 83 5.41 12.47 9.79
N TRP A 84 5.65 12.94 8.55
CA TRP A 84 6.22 14.28 8.35
C TRP A 84 5.20 15.37 8.64
N PHE A 85 3.96 15.19 8.17
CA PHE A 85 2.84 16.06 8.50
C PHE A 85 1.58 15.24 8.74
N GLY A 86 0.97 15.43 9.90
CA GLY A 86 -0.23 14.69 10.26
C GLY A 86 0.05 13.54 11.22
N TYR A 87 -0.78 12.53 11.19
CA TYR A 87 -0.66 11.30 11.99
C TYR A 87 -1.66 10.24 11.50
N ILE A 88 -1.42 9.00 11.87
CA ILE A 88 -2.38 7.91 11.63
C ILE A 88 -3.69 8.20 12.38
N GLY A 89 -4.81 8.01 11.68
CA GLY A 89 -6.15 8.26 12.25
C GLY A 89 -6.58 7.21 13.26
N GLN A 90 -7.88 6.95 13.29
CA GLN A 90 -8.50 6.11 14.32
C GLN A 90 -8.04 4.64 14.30
N THR A 91 -7.57 4.14 13.18
CA THR A 91 -7.14 2.75 13.04
C THR A 91 -5.64 2.67 12.80
N PRO A 92 -4.93 1.74 13.45
CA PRO A 92 -3.49 1.60 13.28
C PRO A 92 -3.14 1.13 11.86
N TYR A 93 -1.87 1.27 11.49
CA TYR A 93 -1.34 0.59 10.32
C TYR A 93 -1.50 -0.93 10.47
N PRO A 94 -1.94 -1.64 9.40
CA PRO A 94 -1.96 -3.11 9.43
C PRO A 94 -0.57 -3.67 9.70
N THR A 95 -0.46 -4.56 10.67
CA THR A 95 0.81 -5.23 10.98
C THR A 95 1.19 -6.26 9.91
N GLU A 96 0.19 -6.86 9.29
CA GLU A 96 0.34 -7.81 8.19
C GLU A 96 -0.74 -7.56 7.12
N ILE A 97 -0.37 -7.77 5.86
CA ILE A 97 -1.27 -7.74 4.71
C ILE A 97 -1.05 -9.06 3.97
N GLY A 98 -2.00 -9.98 4.04
CA GLY A 98 -1.94 -11.26 3.35
C GLY A 98 -1.94 -11.10 1.83
N ASN A 99 -1.37 -12.04 1.11
CA ASN A 99 -1.41 -12.03 -0.35
C ASN A 99 -2.86 -12.04 -0.85
N GLY A 100 -3.21 -11.12 -1.76
CA GLY A 100 -4.57 -10.95 -2.25
C GLY A 100 -5.48 -10.10 -1.35
N GLN A 101 -4.97 -9.48 -0.31
CA GLN A 101 -5.74 -8.60 0.56
C GLN A 101 -5.49 -7.12 0.26
N TRP A 102 -6.53 -6.31 0.47
CA TRP A 102 -6.46 -4.85 0.56
C TRP A 102 -6.30 -4.43 2.01
N ALA A 103 -5.24 -3.69 2.32
CA ALA A 103 -5.14 -2.93 3.56
C ALA A 103 -5.76 -1.54 3.38
N SER A 104 -6.41 -1.01 4.41
CA SER A 104 -7.07 0.28 4.35
C SER A 104 -6.94 1.04 5.68
N PHE A 105 -6.46 2.29 5.63
CA PHE A 105 -6.28 3.16 6.80
C PHE A 105 -6.37 4.63 6.40
N LEU A 106 -6.62 5.49 7.38
CA LEU A 106 -6.75 6.93 7.19
C LEU A 106 -5.59 7.67 7.86
N HIS A 107 -4.85 8.47 7.08
CA HIS A 107 -3.87 9.40 7.61
C HIS A 107 -4.43 10.83 7.58
N VAL A 108 -4.32 11.58 8.68
CA VAL A 108 -5.03 12.84 8.87
C VAL A 108 -4.10 13.99 9.24
N LYS A 109 -4.44 15.20 8.84
CA LYS A 109 -3.72 16.41 9.29
C LYS A 109 -3.92 16.65 10.78
N ARG A 110 -2.98 17.34 11.43
CA ARG A 110 -3.15 17.80 12.82
C ARG A 110 -4.15 18.96 12.86
N SER A 111 -4.99 18.97 13.89
CA SER A 111 -5.91 20.11 14.13
C SER A 111 -5.14 21.37 14.50
N GLY A 112 -5.68 22.54 14.11
CA GLY A 112 -5.13 23.85 14.49
C GLY A 112 -3.86 24.26 13.73
N VAL A 113 -3.35 23.45 12.79
CA VAL A 113 -2.17 23.81 11.99
C VAL A 113 -2.47 23.80 10.49
N SER A 114 -1.81 24.71 9.76
CA SER A 114 -1.91 24.80 8.28
C SER A 114 -0.97 23.80 7.62
N SER A 115 -1.02 22.51 8.05
CA SER A 115 -0.26 21.42 7.46
C SER A 115 -1.18 20.41 6.79
N GLY A 116 -0.63 19.61 5.90
CA GLY A 116 -1.35 18.55 5.21
C GLY A 116 -1.28 17.20 5.93
N SER A 117 -1.43 16.16 5.15
CA SER A 117 -1.23 14.76 5.49
C SER A 117 -0.06 14.24 4.64
N MET A 118 1.10 14.00 5.23
CA MET A 118 2.29 13.52 4.54
C MET A 118 3.03 12.51 5.41
N ALA A 119 3.26 11.32 4.89
CA ALA A 119 3.92 10.25 5.63
C ALA A 119 4.58 9.24 4.68
N GLY A 120 5.39 8.36 5.27
CA GLY A 120 5.96 7.20 4.63
C GLY A 120 5.78 5.96 5.49
N ILE A 121 5.54 4.81 4.85
CA ILE A 121 5.42 3.50 5.51
C ILE A 121 6.25 2.48 4.78
N VAL A 122 6.84 1.55 5.51
CA VAL A 122 7.63 0.45 4.96
C VAL A 122 6.99 -0.88 5.36
N TYR A 123 6.76 -1.71 4.35
CA TYR A 123 6.40 -3.11 4.53
C TYR A 123 7.51 -4.00 4.01
N ARG A 124 7.71 -5.15 4.65
CA ARG A 124 8.62 -6.21 4.22
C ARG A 124 7.86 -7.36 3.60
N GLY A 125 8.35 -7.85 2.48
CA GLY A 125 7.88 -9.04 1.79
C GLY A 125 9.02 -9.70 1.04
N LYS A 126 8.70 -10.62 0.12
CA LYS A 126 9.70 -11.34 -0.65
C LYS A 126 9.63 -10.96 -2.14
N ASP A 127 10.79 -10.84 -2.76
CA ASP A 127 10.94 -10.69 -4.20
C ASP A 127 10.69 -12.03 -4.94
N LYS A 128 10.76 -12.00 -6.28
CA LYS A 128 10.58 -13.19 -7.13
C LYS A 128 11.48 -14.38 -6.73
N ASP A 129 12.70 -14.09 -6.30
CA ASP A 129 13.69 -15.11 -5.92
C ASP A 129 13.54 -15.58 -4.46
N GLY A 130 12.52 -15.11 -3.72
CA GLY A 130 12.29 -15.46 -2.32
C GLY A 130 13.12 -14.66 -1.32
N ARG A 131 13.85 -13.63 -1.76
CA ARG A 131 14.66 -12.78 -0.90
C ARG A 131 13.79 -11.70 -0.27
N GLU A 132 14.04 -11.39 0.98
CA GLU A 132 13.34 -10.30 1.65
C GLU A 132 13.69 -8.94 1.03
N ARG A 133 12.67 -8.11 0.84
CA ARG A 133 12.74 -6.73 0.37
C ARG A 133 11.86 -5.84 1.21
N ASP A 134 12.28 -4.61 1.36
CA ASP A 134 11.47 -3.56 1.95
C ASP A 134 10.83 -2.72 0.83
N PHE A 135 9.53 -2.48 1.00
CA PHE A 135 8.69 -1.69 0.09
C PHE A 135 8.28 -0.41 0.82
N MET A 136 8.83 0.72 0.39
CA MET A 136 8.49 2.03 0.92
C MET A 136 7.35 2.64 0.09
N LEU A 137 6.32 3.13 0.76
CA LEU A 137 5.18 3.83 0.19
C LEU A 137 5.07 5.21 0.86
N GLY A 138 4.98 6.26 0.06
CA GLY A 138 4.92 7.63 0.55
C GLY A 138 3.80 8.42 -0.11
N TRP A 139 3.18 9.30 0.64
CA TRP A 139 2.14 10.20 0.15
C TRP A 139 2.30 11.61 0.71
N SER A 140 1.76 12.56 -0.04
CA SER A 140 1.60 13.94 0.40
C SER A 140 0.27 14.50 -0.11
N SER A 141 -0.58 14.91 0.81
CA SER A 141 -1.78 15.70 0.55
C SER A 141 -1.61 17.03 1.29
N PRO A 142 -1.06 18.08 0.64
CA PRO A 142 -0.76 19.33 1.29
C PRO A 142 -2.02 20.12 1.64
N TRP A 143 -1.90 21.01 2.63
CA TRP A 143 -2.94 21.99 2.92
C TRP A 143 -2.81 23.19 1.96
N GLY A 144 -3.91 23.51 1.27
CA GLY A 144 -3.97 24.63 0.35
C GLY A 144 -4.10 24.22 -1.12
N ALA A 145 -4.96 24.93 -1.84
CA ALA A 145 -5.38 24.58 -3.21
C ALA A 145 -4.28 24.73 -4.27
N PHE A 146 -3.18 25.40 -3.94
CA PHE A 146 -2.07 25.61 -4.88
C PHE A 146 -1.05 24.48 -4.93
N TYR A 147 -1.12 23.56 -4.00
CA TYR A 147 -0.17 22.43 -3.91
C TYR A 147 -0.78 21.15 -4.46
N ARG A 148 0.01 20.40 -5.20
CA ARG A 148 -0.40 19.12 -5.77
C ARG A 148 -0.17 17.99 -4.78
N ASN A 149 -1.09 17.01 -4.78
CA ASN A 149 -0.89 15.75 -4.08
C ASN A 149 0.22 14.94 -4.76
N LYS A 150 0.87 14.09 -3.98
CA LYS A 150 2.04 13.33 -4.42
C LYS A 150 1.97 11.89 -3.96
N ALA A 151 2.35 10.97 -4.82
CA ALA A 151 2.55 9.57 -4.52
C ALA A 151 3.98 9.18 -4.86
N TYR A 152 4.62 8.41 -3.99
CA TYR A 152 5.96 7.90 -4.17
C TYR A 152 6.05 6.45 -3.68
N CYS A 153 6.92 5.66 -4.29
CA CYS A 153 7.26 4.32 -3.80
C CYS A 153 8.70 3.96 -4.18
N GLU A 154 9.30 3.07 -3.40
CA GLU A 154 10.65 2.55 -3.64
C GLU A 154 10.74 1.10 -3.19
N VAL A 155 11.53 0.28 -3.90
CA VAL A 155 11.89 -1.08 -3.47
C VAL A 155 13.35 -1.06 -3.05
N GLY A 156 13.63 -1.54 -1.85
CA GLY A 156 14.98 -1.53 -1.28
C GLY A 156 15.38 -2.85 -0.63
N ASN A 157 16.64 -2.89 -0.21
CA ASN A 157 17.13 -3.97 0.63
C ASN A 157 16.54 -3.85 2.05
N VAL A 158 16.55 -4.95 2.79
CA VAL A 158 16.14 -5.00 4.20
C VAL A 158 16.86 -3.90 5.00
N GLY A 159 16.09 -3.07 5.69
CA GLY A 159 16.58 -2.00 6.56
C GLY A 159 17.14 -0.76 5.84
N SER A 160 17.03 -0.67 4.51
CA SER A 160 17.62 0.44 3.75
C SER A 160 16.90 1.79 3.90
N PHE A 161 15.71 1.82 4.50
CA PHE A 161 14.89 3.03 4.59
C PHE A 161 14.99 3.76 5.93
N SER A 162 15.25 3.06 7.03
CA SER A 162 15.22 3.61 8.39
C SER A 162 16.20 4.78 8.64
N SER A 163 17.31 4.83 7.88
CA SER A 163 18.30 5.92 7.96
C SER A 163 18.10 7.01 6.90
N ARG A 164 17.08 6.91 6.03
CA ARG A 164 16.88 7.76 4.86
C ARG A 164 15.61 8.62 4.91
N TRP A 165 14.96 8.75 6.05
CA TRP A 165 13.69 9.47 6.14
C TRP A 165 13.76 10.92 5.67
N ASP A 166 14.89 11.62 5.87
CA ASP A 166 15.10 13.00 5.37
C ASP A 166 15.23 13.04 3.83
N ASP A 167 15.91 12.08 3.24
CA ASP A 167 15.98 11.96 1.78
C ASP A 167 14.62 11.58 1.18
N LEU A 168 13.92 10.65 1.81
CA LEU A 168 12.59 10.22 1.40
C LEU A 168 11.58 11.36 1.50
N TYR A 169 11.68 12.24 2.52
CA TYR A 169 10.89 13.46 2.57
C TYR A 169 11.02 14.30 1.29
N ARG A 170 12.28 14.51 0.83
CA ARG A 170 12.56 15.28 -0.39
C ARG A 170 12.01 14.58 -1.64
N LEU A 171 12.18 13.25 -1.73
CA LEU A 171 11.69 12.47 -2.86
C LEU A 171 10.16 12.48 -2.94
N VAL A 172 9.46 12.25 -1.82
CA VAL A 172 7.99 12.36 -1.76
C VAL A 172 7.52 13.77 -2.07
N SER A 173 8.21 14.81 -1.57
CA SER A 173 7.87 16.22 -1.83
C SER A 173 7.99 16.61 -3.31
N ASN A 174 8.88 15.97 -4.06
CA ASN A 174 9.13 16.23 -5.47
C ASN A 174 8.49 15.22 -6.43
N ALA A 175 7.76 14.22 -5.91
CA ALA A 175 7.06 13.22 -6.72
C ALA A 175 5.89 13.82 -7.51
N ASP A 176 5.18 13.00 -8.25
CA ASP A 176 3.96 13.38 -8.99
C ASP A 176 2.75 12.57 -8.47
N TYR A 177 1.62 12.64 -9.16
CA TYR A 177 0.39 11.90 -8.82
C TYR A 177 0.55 10.38 -8.90
N THR A 178 1.51 9.91 -9.68
CA THR A 178 1.80 8.48 -9.87
C THR A 178 3.30 8.24 -9.81
N TRP A 179 3.67 7.10 -9.27
CA TRP A 179 5.07 6.66 -9.22
C TRP A 179 5.16 5.14 -9.38
N ASN A 180 6.23 4.68 -10.03
CA ASN A 180 6.52 3.26 -10.20
C ASN A 180 7.95 2.98 -9.77
N ALA A 181 8.14 1.95 -8.97
CA ALA A 181 9.45 1.44 -8.59
C ALA A 181 9.57 -0.03 -9.00
N LYS A 182 10.76 -0.42 -9.47
CA LYS A 182 11.06 -1.80 -9.87
C LYS A 182 12.47 -2.19 -9.38
N ASP A 183 12.60 -3.41 -8.88
CA ASP A 183 13.88 -4.02 -8.55
C ASP A 183 14.25 -5.04 -9.63
N ASN A 184 14.90 -4.58 -10.72
CA ASN A 184 15.41 -5.41 -11.81
C ASN A 184 14.46 -6.53 -12.27
N GLY A 185 13.15 -6.27 -12.28
CA GLY A 185 12.13 -7.25 -12.64
C GLY A 185 11.83 -8.33 -11.59
N ARG A 186 12.31 -8.16 -10.34
CA ARG A 186 12.04 -9.11 -9.23
C ARG A 186 10.87 -8.69 -8.36
N SER A 187 10.69 -7.40 -8.20
CA SER A 187 9.58 -6.78 -7.49
C SER A 187 9.18 -5.51 -8.20
N SER A 188 7.92 -5.12 -8.09
CA SER A 188 7.46 -3.80 -8.50
C SER A 188 6.45 -3.23 -7.53
N VAL A 189 6.40 -1.92 -7.48
CA VAL A 189 5.39 -1.16 -6.74
C VAL A 189 4.86 -0.09 -7.65
N HIS A 190 3.55 0.07 -7.66
CA HIS A 190 2.87 1.18 -8.29
C HIS A 190 2.10 1.96 -7.24
N ALA A 191 2.28 3.27 -7.18
CA ALA A 191 1.55 4.15 -6.28
C ALA A 191 0.89 5.28 -7.05
N SER A 192 -0.32 5.66 -6.65
CA SER A 192 -1.06 6.78 -7.21
C SER A 192 -1.87 7.50 -6.15
N ILE A 193 -2.16 8.78 -6.38
CA ILE A 193 -2.99 9.59 -5.48
C ILE A 193 -3.91 10.50 -6.28
N GLY A 194 -5.13 10.67 -5.80
CA GLY A 194 -6.11 11.56 -6.41
C GLY A 194 -5.84 13.05 -6.13
N VAL A 195 -6.60 13.92 -6.80
CA VAL A 195 -6.46 15.39 -6.74
C VAL A 195 -7.07 16.06 -5.50
N PRO A 196 -8.23 15.60 -4.94
CA PRO A 196 -8.90 16.31 -3.85
C PRO A 196 -8.09 16.37 -2.55
N SER A 197 -8.44 17.32 -1.67
CA SER A 197 -7.85 17.46 -0.33
C SER A 197 -8.11 16.27 0.63
N SER A 198 -9.03 15.39 0.27
CA SER A 198 -9.24 14.07 0.89
C SER A 198 -9.03 13.04 -0.20
N SER A 199 -7.76 12.77 -0.50
CA SER A 199 -7.35 11.98 -1.65
C SER A 199 -7.27 10.51 -1.32
N LEU A 200 -7.66 9.69 -2.28
CA LEU A 200 -7.41 8.27 -2.26
C LEU A 200 -5.97 8.03 -2.75
N PHE A 201 -5.12 7.50 -1.88
CA PHE A 201 -3.81 6.94 -2.21
C PHE A 201 -3.95 5.45 -2.41
N ILE A 202 -3.52 4.93 -3.54
CA ILE A 202 -3.59 3.51 -3.87
C ILE A 202 -2.20 3.02 -4.22
N ALA A 203 -1.77 1.93 -3.58
CA ALA A 203 -0.52 1.25 -3.92
C ALA A 203 -0.76 -0.23 -4.19
N TYR A 204 -0.08 -0.75 -5.21
CA TYR A 204 0.02 -2.17 -5.52
C TYR A 204 1.45 -2.61 -5.29
N VAL A 205 1.64 -3.60 -4.44
CA VAL A 205 2.94 -4.25 -4.23
C VAL A 205 2.89 -5.61 -4.89
N GLU A 206 3.76 -5.84 -5.85
CA GLU A 206 3.65 -6.99 -6.73
C GLU A 206 5.00 -7.69 -7.00
N THR A 207 4.92 -8.97 -7.27
CA THR A 207 6.02 -9.74 -7.86
C THR A 207 5.71 -9.91 -9.35
N PRO A 208 6.56 -9.39 -10.26
CA PRO A 208 6.34 -9.52 -11.70
C PRO A 208 6.36 -10.97 -12.14
N PHE A 209 5.37 -11.34 -12.94
CA PHE A 209 5.33 -12.64 -13.60
C PHE A 209 6.29 -12.61 -14.79
N GLY A 210 6.98 -13.72 -15.03
CA GLY A 210 7.66 -13.93 -16.29
C GLY A 210 6.66 -13.94 -17.47
N PRO A 211 7.12 -13.73 -18.69
CA PRO A 211 6.29 -13.82 -19.89
C PRO A 211 5.63 -15.19 -20.01
#